data_e7418514131ed554870934f60acefbd5
#
_entry.id   e7418514131ed554870934f60acefbd5
#
_cell.length_a   1.000
_cell.length_b   1.000
_cell.length_c   1.000
_cell.angle_alpha   90.00
_cell.angle_beta   90.00
_cell.angle_gamma   90.00
#
_symmetry.space_group_name_H-M   'P 1'
#
loop_
_entity.id
_entity.type
_entity.pdbx_description
1 polymer ?
#
loop_
_entity_poly.entity_id
_entity_poly.type
_entity_poly.pdbx_seq_one_letter_code
_entity_poly.pdbx_strand_id
1 'polypeptide(L)' 'MRKKYKIQRIQDDEEKLQLTITSTSKYGEGVFLENDLPLFIEGAIEGEEVIVQKTTRAQNYETGKVMDVIKPSPK' A
#
# COMPACT_ATOMS: atom_id res chain seq x y z
N MET A 1 -16.63 -19.15 16.72
CA MET A 1 -15.95 -18.89 16.24
C MET A 1 -15.80 -18.03 15.60
N ARG A 2 -15.51 -17.54 15.30
CA ARG A 2 -15.24 -16.85 14.75
C ARG A 2 -14.74 -16.38 13.97
N LYS A 3 -14.41 -15.72 13.55
CA LYS A 3 -14.06 -15.12 12.74
C LYS A 3 -13.39 -15.23 11.81
N LYS A 4 -13.34 -14.76 11.09
CA LYS A 4 -12.88 -15.02 9.96
C LYS A 4 -11.97 -14.13 9.37
N TYR A 5 -12.05 -12.86 9.47
CA TYR A 5 -11.12 -11.91 8.92
C TYR A 5 -10.12 -11.60 9.98
N LYS A 6 -8.88 -11.90 9.70
CA LYS A 6 -7.82 -11.52 10.58
C LYS A 6 -7.07 -10.39 9.98
N ILE A 7 -6.86 -9.33 10.73
CA ILE A 7 -6.00 -8.25 10.33
C ILE A 7 -4.67 -8.44 11.03
N GLN A 8 -3.63 -8.65 10.24
CA GLN A 8 -2.30 -8.88 10.77
C GLN A 8 -1.48 -7.62 10.66
N ARG A 9 -0.81 -7.26 11.72
CA ARG A 9 0.12 -6.15 11.68
C ARG A 9 1.46 -6.64 11.23
N ILE A 10 2.06 -5.89 10.32
CA ILE A 10 3.34 -6.23 9.75
C ILE A 10 4.37 -5.37 10.45
N GLN A 11 5.42 -6.00 10.95
CA GLN A 11 6.43 -5.30 11.72
C GLN A 11 7.31 -4.46 10.82
N ASP A 12 7.93 -3.45 11.40
CA ASP A 12 8.84 -2.59 10.68
C ASP A 12 9.91 -3.42 10.00
N ASP A 13 10.28 -2.99 8.82
CA ASP A 13 11.33 -3.59 8.00
C ASP A 13 10.96 -4.92 7.37
N GLU A 14 9.72 -5.35 7.56
CA GLU A 14 9.21 -6.51 6.83
C GLU A 14 8.47 -6.04 5.60
N GLU A 15 8.58 -6.76 4.52
CA GLU A 15 7.78 -6.57 3.32
C GLU A 15 7.78 -5.15 2.80
N LYS A 16 8.96 -4.61 2.61
CA LYS A 16 9.09 -3.35 1.90
C LYS A 16 9.06 -3.62 0.40
N LEU A 17 8.36 -2.78 -0.33
CA LEU A 17 8.19 -2.92 -1.77
C LEU A 17 8.55 -1.63 -2.47
N GLN A 18 9.19 -1.76 -3.62
CA GLN A 18 9.38 -0.62 -4.51
C GLN A 18 8.39 -0.77 -5.64
N LEU A 19 7.52 0.21 -5.82
CA LEU A 19 6.48 0.11 -6.82
C LEU A 19 6.05 1.48 -7.32
N THR A 20 5.33 1.48 -8.43
CA THR A 20 4.76 2.69 -9.01
C THR A 20 3.27 2.70 -8.69
N ILE A 21 2.80 3.84 -8.18
CA ILE A 21 1.40 3.97 -7.79
C ILE A 21 0.56 4.10 -9.05
N THR A 22 -0.44 3.24 -9.19
CA THR A 22 -1.21 3.16 -10.42
C THR A 22 -2.51 3.94 -10.38
N SER A 23 -3.02 4.25 -9.20
CA SER A 23 -4.24 5.05 -9.09
C SER A 23 -4.31 5.66 -7.71
N THR A 24 -5.32 6.51 -7.51
CA THR A 24 -5.56 7.15 -6.21
C THR A 24 -7.00 6.87 -5.83
N SER A 25 -7.21 6.48 -4.59
CA SER A 25 -8.55 6.20 -4.11
C SER A 25 -9.29 7.52 -3.87
N LYS A 26 -10.60 7.41 -3.68
CA LYS A 26 -11.39 8.61 -3.40
C LYS A 26 -11.06 9.23 -2.05
N TYR A 27 -10.33 8.53 -1.22
CA TYR A 27 -9.90 9.06 0.07
C TYR A 27 -8.49 9.63 0.01
N GLY A 28 -7.89 9.67 -1.16
CA GLY A 28 -6.57 10.27 -1.33
C GLY A 28 -5.41 9.32 -1.11
N GLU A 29 -5.67 8.05 -0.93
CA GLU A 29 -4.59 7.08 -0.78
C GLU A 29 -4.13 6.60 -2.15
N GLY A 30 -2.84 6.31 -2.28
CA GLY A 30 -2.36 5.62 -3.45
C GLY A 30 -2.84 4.19 -3.45
N VAL A 31 -3.04 3.62 -4.61
CA VAL A 31 -3.52 2.24 -4.74
C VAL A 31 -2.62 1.50 -5.69
N PHE A 32 -2.26 0.29 -5.30
CA PHE A 32 -1.52 -0.62 -6.15
C PHE A 32 -2.19 -1.98 -6.07
N LEU A 33 -2.49 -2.59 -7.21
CA LEU A 33 -3.07 -3.93 -7.23
C LEU A 33 -1.95 -4.96 -7.34
N GLU A 34 -1.91 -5.84 -6.36
CA GLU A 34 -0.95 -6.92 -6.36
C GLU A 34 -1.75 -8.22 -6.38
N ASN A 35 -1.74 -8.91 -7.52
CA ASN A 35 -2.48 -10.16 -7.68
C ASN A 35 -3.96 -9.99 -7.34
N ASP A 36 -4.55 -8.91 -7.83
CA ASP A 36 -5.95 -8.58 -7.60
C ASP A 36 -6.27 -8.16 -6.17
N LEU A 37 -5.25 -7.99 -5.35
CA LEU A 37 -5.44 -7.56 -3.97
C LEU A 37 -5.01 -6.10 -3.88
N PRO A 38 -5.91 -5.18 -3.50
CA PRO A 38 -5.53 -3.78 -3.43
C PRO A 38 -4.65 -3.49 -2.23
N LEU A 39 -3.63 -2.70 -2.47
CA LEU A 39 -2.77 -2.18 -1.43
C LEU A 39 -3.01 -0.68 -1.37
N PHE A 40 -3.54 -0.21 -0.25
CA PHE A 40 -3.81 1.20 -0.04
C PHE A 40 -2.64 1.81 0.69
N ILE A 41 -2.08 2.88 0.11
CA ILE A 41 -0.81 3.40 0.57
C ILE A 41 -0.98 4.84 1.00
N GLU A 42 -0.85 5.05 2.28
CA GLU A 42 -0.96 6.37 2.88
C GLU A 42 0.23 7.22 2.43
N GLY A 43 -0.06 8.42 1.97
CA GLY A 43 0.97 9.37 1.58
C GLY A 43 1.45 9.24 0.15
N ALA A 44 0.86 8.36 -0.65
CA ALA A 44 1.27 8.15 -2.02
C ALA A 44 0.25 8.73 -2.99
N ILE A 45 0.72 9.18 -4.15
CA ILE A 45 -0.17 9.65 -5.20
C ILE A 45 0.17 8.97 -6.50
N GLU A 46 -0.82 8.95 -7.38
CA GLU A 46 -0.70 8.29 -8.67
C GLU A 46 0.48 8.84 -9.45
N GLY A 47 1.27 7.94 -9.99
CA GLY A 47 2.43 8.31 -10.81
C GLY A 47 3.74 8.33 -10.05
N GLU A 48 3.71 8.27 -8.74
CA GLU A 48 4.94 8.22 -7.97
C GLU A 48 5.54 6.83 -7.97
N GLU A 49 6.85 6.78 -7.97
CA GLU A 49 7.57 5.54 -7.69
C GLU A 49 8.07 5.63 -6.26
N VAL A 50 7.66 4.69 -5.43
CA VAL A 50 7.87 4.79 -3.99
C VAL A 50 8.37 3.48 -3.41
N ILE A 51 8.97 3.59 -2.24
CA ILE A 51 9.22 2.44 -1.39
C ILE A 51 8.16 2.45 -0.32
N VAL A 52 7.46 1.35 -0.19
CA VAL A 52 6.32 1.22 0.70
C VAL A 52 6.60 0.16 1.73
N GLN A 53 6.28 0.46 2.98
CA GLN A 53 6.27 -0.53 4.04
C GLN A 53 4.83 -0.97 4.25
N LYS A 54 4.55 -2.26 4.08
CA LYS A 54 3.23 -2.76 4.39
C LYS A 54 3.01 -2.67 5.89
N THR A 55 1.83 -2.24 6.29
CA THR A 55 1.52 -2.04 7.70
C THR A 55 0.45 -2.98 8.20
N THR A 56 -0.46 -3.41 7.32
CA THR A 56 -1.58 -4.26 7.73
C THR A 56 -1.93 -5.18 6.58
N ARG A 57 -2.31 -6.39 6.92
CA ARG A 57 -2.80 -7.35 5.94
C ARG A 57 -4.16 -7.84 6.41
N ALA A 58 -5.16 -7.66 5.58
CA ALA A 58 -6.49 -8.16 5.82
C ALA A 58 -6.85 -9.16 4.73
N GLN A 59 -8.03 -9.72 4.80
CA GLN A 59 -8.40 -10.76 3.85
C GLN A 59 -8.55 -10.22 2.43
N ASN A 60 -9.12 -9.03 2.30
CA ASN A 60 -9.46 -8.47 0.99
C ASN A 60 -8.61 -7.29 0.59
N TYR A 61 -7.68 -6.87 1.42
CA TYR A 61 -6.84 -5.72 1.11
C TYR A 61 -5.62 -5.70 2.02
N GLU A 62 -4.68 -4.86 1.65
CA GLU A 62 -3.53 -4.57 2.50
C GLU A 62 -3.38 -3.07 2.58
N THR A 63 -2.67 -2.61 3.60
CA THR A 63 -2.34 -1.20 3.72
C THR A 63 -0.84 -1.03 3.88
N GLY A 64 -0.37 0.16 3.55
CA GLY A 64 1.03 0.48 3.68
C GLY A 64 1.23 1.96 3.79
N LYS A 65 2.47 2.35 4.00
CA LYS A 65 2.82 3.76 4.03
C LYS A 65 4.10 3.98 3.24
N VAL A 66 4.25 5.19 2.72
CA VAL A 66 5.43 5.55 1.96
C VAL A 66 6.59 5.72 2.90
N MET A 67 7.69 5.04 2.60
CA MET A 67 8.94 5.22 3.32
C MET A 67 9.85 6.19 2.58
N ASP A 68 9.77 6.18 1.24
CA ASP A 68 10.62 7.03 0.44
C ASP A 68 9.98 7.21 -0.93
N VAL A 69 10.16 8.38 -1.52
CA VAL A 69 9.71 8.65 -2.88
C VAL A 69 10.93 8.62 -3.77
N ILE A 70 11.00 7.61 -4.64
CA ILE A 70 12.12 7.45 -5.55
C ILE A 70 11.98 8.43 -6.72
N LYS A 71 10.78 8.51 -7.28
CA LYS A 71 10.48 9.44 -8.35
C LYS A 71 9.15 10.09 -8.05
N PRO A 72 9.09 11.41 -8.00
CA PRO A 72 7.82 12.08 -7.78
C PRO A 72 6.90 11.94 -8.98
N SER A 73 5.63 12.17 -8.75
CA SER A 73 4.65 12.16 -9.82
C SER A 73 5.03 13.20 -10.87
N PRO A 74 4.87 12.86 -12.16
CA PRO A 74 5.17 13.84 -13.21
C PRO A 74 4.19 14.98 -13.30
N LYS A 75 3.14 14.95 -12.52
CA LYS A 75 2.13 16.00 -12.56
C LYS A 75 2.42 17.14 -11.63
#